data_60c716fef801aeef4fc93ff95d6b98ab
#
_entry.id   60c716fef801aeef4fc93ff95d6b98ab
#
_cell.length_a   1.000
_cell.length_b   1.000
_cell.length_c   1.000
_cell.angle_alpha   90.00
_cell.angle_beta   90.00
_cell.angle_gamma   90.00
#
_symmetry.space_group_name_H-M   'P 1'
#
loop_
_entity.id
_entity.type
_entity.pdbx_description
1 polymer ?
#
loop_
_entity_poly.entity_id
_entity_poly.type
_entity_poly.pdbx_seq_one_letter_code
_entity_poly.pdbx_strand_id
1 'polypeptide(L)'
;DGADEADHHLRLIKGGGAALTREKIVAEASRQFICIADESKLVPVLGKFPLPVEVIPMARSLVARQLVQLGGEPVWRESVVTDNGNWILDVHGLSISDPVALENAINQIPGVVTVGLFARRKADVLILGGPQGVRQLRA
;
A
#
# COMPACT_ATOMS: atom_id res chain seq x y z
N ASP A 1 -2.35 5.67 -12.48
CA ASP A 1 -2.81 4.58 -11.61
C ASP A 1 -3.52 5.15 -10.38
N GLY A 2 -4.33 4.34 -9.72
CA GLY A 2 -5.08 4.77 -8.55
C GLY A 2 -4.39 4.46 -7.23
N ALA A 3 -5.02 4.86 -6.12
CA ALA A 3 -4.56 4.52 -4.77
C ALA A 3 -5.76 4.42 -3.82
N ASP A 4 -5.59 3.66 -2.76
CA ASP A 4 -6.60 3.52 -1.70
C ASP A 4 -6.47 4.65 -0.67
N GLU A 5 -5.24 5.11 -0.43
CA GLU A 5 -4.93 6.31 0.36
C GLU A 5 -3.71 7.00 -0.20
N ALA A 6 -3.65 8.32 -0.02
CA ALA A 6 -2.48 9.14 -0.32
C ALA A 6 -2.28 10.16 0.80
N ASP A 7 -1.02 10.45 1.14
CA ASP A 7 -0.72 11.53 2.07
C ASP A 7 -0.24 12.79 1.33
N HIS A 8 0.01 13.86 2.07
CA HIS A 8 0.43 15.13 1.49
C HIS A 8 1.86 15.13 0.94
N HIS A 9 2.60 14.05 1.16
CA HIS A 9 3.95 13.84 0.60
C HIS A 9 3.92 12.89 -0.59
N LEU A 10 2.72 12.57 -1.11
CA LEU A 10 2.51 11.68 -2.27
C LEU A 10 2.92 10.23 -2.02
N ARG A 11 2.97 9.81 -0.75
CA ARG A 11 3.14 8.41 -0.38
C ARG A 11 1.77 7.75 -0.36
N LEU A 12 1.70 6.49 -0.79
CA LEU A 12 0.42 5.85 -1.09
C LEU A 12 0.25 4.54 -0.34
N ILE A 13 -1.03 4.17 -0.10
CA ILE A 13 -1.43 2.79 0.14
C ILE A 13 -2.15 2.32 -1.12
N LYS A 14 -1.73 1.17 -1.63
CA LYS A 14 -2.31 0.51 -2.79
C LYS A 14 -2.52 -0.97 -2.48
N GLY A 15 -3.34 -1.63 -3.27
CA GLY A 15 -3.56 -3.06 -3.15
C GLY A 15 -4.97 -3.46 -2.76
N GLY A 16 -5.92 -2.53 -2.68
CA GLY A 16 -7.33 -2.88 -2.49
C GLY A 16 -7.86 -3.82 -3.56
N GLY A 17 -7.35 -3.71 -4.78
CA GLY A 17 -7.68 -4.60 -5.90
C GLY A 17 -6.77 -5.83 -6.02
N ALA A 18 -5.90 -6.10 -5.07
CA ALA A 18 -4.99 -7.25 -5.02
C ALA A 18 -3.89 -7.26 -6.10
N ALA A 19 -3.65 -6.15 -6.80
CA ALA A 19 -2.66 -6.06 -7.88
C ALA A 19 -1.38 -5.31 -7.46
N LEU A 20 -1.15 -5.15 -6.16
CA LEU A 20 -0.10 -4.28 -5.61
C LEU A 20 1.31 -4.63 -6.09
N THR A 21 1.61 -5.91 -6.25
CA THR A 21 2.95 -6.34 -6.65
C THR A 21 3.28 -5.89 -8.07
N ARG A 22 2.37 -6.15 -9.00
CA ARG A 22 2.57 -5.75 -10.41
C ARG A 22 2.53 -4.23 -10.55
N GLU A 23 1.66 -3.57 -9.79
CA GLU A 23 1.61 -2.11 -9.75
C GLU A 23 2.93 -1.52 -9.25
N LYS A 24 3.51 -2.10 -8.20
CA LYS A 24 4.78 -1.61 -7.65
C LYS A 24 5.94 -1.82 -8.64
N ILE A 25 5.97 -2.95 -9.33
CA ILE A 25 6.98 -3.23 -10.37
C ILE A 25 6.90 -2.16 -11.46
N VAL A 26 5.70 -1.87 -11.95
CA VAL A 26 5.49 -0.86 -13.00
C VAL A 26 5.89 0.52 -12.52
N ALA A 27 5.53 0.88 -11.28
CA ALA A 27 5.89 2.18 -10.71
C ALA A 27 7.41 2.33 -10.59
N GLU A 28 8.10 1.29 -10.12
CA GLU A 28 9.56 1.31 -9.98
C GLU A 28 10.26 1.42 -11.33
N ALA A 29 9.71 0.78 -12.36
CA ALA A 29 10.27 0.80 -13.71
C ALA A 29 9.98 2.10 -14.45
N SER A 30 9.08 2.93 -13.95
CA SER A 30 8.62 4.14 -14.63
C SER A 30 9.48 5.35 -14.26
N ARG A 31 9.77 6.21 -15.23
CA ARG A 31 10.42 7.50 -14.99
C ARG A 31 9.55 8.40 -14.14
N GLN A 32 8.26 8.41 -14.44
CA GLN A 32 7.28 9.27 -13.78
C GLN A 32 6.09 8.43 -13.39
N PHE A 33 5.69 8.54 -12.13
CA PHE A 33 4.53 7.88 -11.58
C PHE A 33 3.46 8.94 -11.27
N ILE A 34 2.37 8.90 -12.01
CA ILE A 34 1.21 9.78 -11.81
C ILE A 34 0.10 8.98 -11.15
N CYS A 35 -0.32 9.41 -9.97
CA CYS A 35 -1.45 8.81 -9.26
C CYS A 35 -2.67 9.70 -9.43
N ILE A 36 -3.81 9.08 -9.74
CA ILE A 36 -5.10 9.76 -9.88
C ILE A 36 -6.06 9.13 -8.88
N ALA A 37 -6.66 9.96 -8.04
CA ALA A 37 -7.55 9.48 -6.99
C ALA A 37 -8.66 10.51 -6.71
N ASP A 38 -9.76 10.02 -6.11
CA ASP A 38 -10.74 10.91 -5.52
C ASP A 38 -10.11 11.67 -4.35
N GLU A 39 -10.53 12.92 -4.14
CA GLU A 39 -9.99 13.76 -3.07
C GLU A 39 -10.20 13.16 -1.68
N SER A 40 -11.22 12.28 -1.52
CA SER A 40 -11.47 11.58 -0.25
C SER A 40 -10.34 10.62 0.13
N LYS A 41 -9.47 10.26 -0.82
CA LYS A 41 -8.32 9.39 -0.58
C LYS A 41 -7.13 10.10 0.04
N LEU A 42 -7.14 11.44 0.04
CA LEU A 42 -6.07 12.21 0.66
C LEU A 42 -6.28 12.25 2.17
N VAL A 43 -5.28 11.80 2.91
CA VAL A 43 -5.33 11.70 4.38
C VAL A 43 -4.09 12.34 5.00
N PRO A 44 -4.18 12.86 6.23
CA PRO A 44 -3.01 13.42 6.91
C PRO A 44 -2.00 12.33 7.31
N VAL A 45 -2.48 11.13 7.68
CA VAL A 45 -1.64 10.00 8.08
C VAL A 45 -2.20 8.74 7.46
N LEU A 46 -1.34 7.95 6.81
CA LEU A 46 -1.72 6.68 6.19
C LEU A 46 -2.04 5.63 7.26
N GLY A 47 -2.92 4.69 6.93
CA GLY A 47 -3.22 3.54 7.77
C GLY A 47 -4.68 3.39 8.18
N LYS A 48 -5.54 4.37 7.88
CA LYS A 48 -6.99 4.22 8.06
C LYS A 48 -7.53 3.14 7.14
N PHE A 49 -7.10 3.13 5.89
CA PHE A 49 -7.34 2.01 4.99
C PHE A 49 -6.42 0.86 5.39
N PRO A 50 -6.93 -0.39 5.49
CA PRO A 50 -6.07 -1.51 5.87
C PRO A 50 -4.96 -1.72 4.86
N LEU A 51 -3.74 -1.86 5.37
CA LEU A 51 -2.55 -2.01 4.54
C LEU A 51 -2.46 -3.41 3.96
N PRO A 52 -2.54 -3.58 2.63
CA PRO A 52 -2.38 -4.90 2.02
C PRO A 52 -0.93 -5.36 2.03
N VAL A 53 -0.73 -6.64 2.34
CA VAL A 53 0.58 -7.31 2.28
C VAL A 53 0.40 -8.61 1.53
N GLU A 54 1.06 -8.74 0.39
CA GLU A 54 1.04 -9.97 -0.37
C GLU A 54 2.06 -10.94 0.19
N VAL A 55 1.63 -12.17 0.47
CA VAL A 55 2.45 -13.18 1.13
C VAL A 55 2.41 -14.50 0.37
N ILE A 56 3.52 -15.23 0.41
CA ILE A 56 3.53 -16.63 -0.02
C ILE A 56 2.61 -17.40 0.94
N PRO A 57 1.68 -18.25 0.44
CA PRO A 57 0.68 -18.90 1.29
C PRO A 57 1.24 -19.64 2.50
N MET A 58 2.36 -20.35 2.34
CA MET A 58 2.94 -21.07 3.48
C MET A 58 3.47 -20.14 4.58
N ALA A 59 3.72 -18.87 4.27
CA ALA A 59 4.26 -17.90 5.23
C ALA A 59 3.15 -17.09 5.93
N ARG A 60 1.89 -17.32 5.64
CA ARG A 60 0.79 -16.51 6.17
C ARG A 60 0.86 -16.31 7.68
N SER A 61 1.01 -17.40 8.44
CA SER A 61 0.99 -17.32 9.91
C SER A 61 2.25 -16.65 10.47
N LEU A 62 3.41 -16.93 9.88
CA LEU A 62 4.66 -16.27 10.29
C LEU A 62 4.57 -14.76 10.06
N VAL A 63 4.15 -14.35 8.86
CA VAL A 63 4.05 -12.93 8.52
C VAL A 63 3.01 -12.25 9.40
N ALA A 64 1.86 -12.90 9.64
CA ALA A 64 0.83 -12.33 10.51
C ALA A 64 1.37 -12.03 11.92
N ARG A 65 2.12 -12.96 12.50
CA ARG A 65 2.73 -12.74 13.83
C ARG A 65 3.71 -11.57 13.84
N GLN A 66 4.51 -11.43 12.79
CA GLN A 66 5.44 -10.31 12.66
C GLN A 66 4.71 -8.97 12.51
N LEU A 67 3.61 -8.96 11.78
CA LEU A 67 2.80 -7.75 11.61
C LEU A 67 2.14 -7.32 12.93
N VAL A 68 1.73 -8.27 13.77
CA VAL A 68 1.23 -7.97 15.12
C VAL A 68 2.33 -7.30 15.96
N GLN A 69 3.56 -7.76 15.86
CA GLN A 69 4.69 -7.15 16.58
C GLN A 69 4.97 -5.72 16.11
N LEU A 70 4.62 -5.39 14.87
CA LEU A 70 4.73 -4.03 14.34
C LEU A 70 3.54 -3.14 14.72
N GLY A 71 2.58 -3.67 15.48
CA GLY A 71 1.45 -2.92 16.00
C GLY A 71 0.17 -3.03 15.17
N GLY A 72 0.14 -3.91 14.18
CA GLY A 72 -1.02 -4.08 13.31
C GLY A 72 -1.92 -5.24 13.69
N GLU A 73 -3.09 -5.27 13.07
CA GLU A 73 -4.08 -6.33 13.20
C GLU A 73 -4.29 -6.97 11.83
N PRO A 74 -3.49 -8.00 11.48
CA PRO A 74 -3.59 -8.63 10.16
C PRO A 74 -4.83 -9.50 10.04
N VAL A 75 -5.54 -9.36 8.91
CA VAL A 75 -6.71 -10.17 8.57
C VAL A 75 -6.46 -10.78 7.20
N TRP A 76 -6.52 -12.11 7.11
CA TRP A 76 -6.40 -12.78 5.83
C TRP A 76 -7.59 -12.44 4.93
N ARG A 77 -7.30 -11.94 3.72
CA ARG A 77 -8.32 -11.66 2.71
C ARG A 77 -8.70 -12.98 2.05
N GLU A 78 -9.62 -13.72 2.67
CA GLU A 78 -10.10 -14.99 2.16
C GLU A 78 -10.74 -14.81 0.79
N SER A 79 -10.81 -15.87 0.01
CA SER A 79 -11.39 -15.90 -1.33
C SER A 79 -10.64 -15.08 -2.38
N VAL A 80 -9.50 -14.47 -2.03
CA VAL A 80 -8.66 -13.72 -2.97
C VAL A 80 -7.33 -14.44 -3.15
N VAL A 81 -7.00 -14.74 -4.40
CA VAL A 81 -5.67 -15.22 -4.81
C VAL A 81 -5.16 -14.19 -5.80
N THR A 82 -3.94 -13.72 -5.58
CA THR A 82 -3.35 -12.71 -6.48
C THR A 82 -3.00 -13.32 -7.84
N ASP A 83 -2.72 -12.46 -8.82
CA ASP A 83 -2.26 -12.91 -10.14
C ASP A 83 -0.96 -13.71 -10.07
N ASN A 84 -0.24 -13.63 -8.96
CA ASN A 84 1.02 -14.34 -8.72
C ASN A 84 0.80 -15.65 -7.94
N GLY A 85 -0.45 -16.04 -7.68
CA GLY A 85 -0.78 -17.24 -6.91
C GLY A 85 -0.60 -17.09 -5.40
N ASN A 86 -0.55 -15.86 -4.90
CA ASN A 86 -0.30 -15.57 -3.49
C ASN A 86 -1.56 -15.09 -2.77
N TRP A 87 -1.45 -14.92 -1.47
CA TRP A 87 -2.53 -14.43 -0.60
C TRP A 87 -2.22 -13.02 -0.10
N ILE A 88 -3.25 -12.39 0.47
CA ILE A 88 -3.13 -11.05 1.02
C ILE A 88 -3.55 -11.05 2.48
N LEU A 89 -2.73 -10.40 3.31
CA LEU A 89 -3.10 -9.99 4.66
C LEU A 89 -3.41 -8.50 4.63
N ASP A 90 -4.60 -8.13 5.10
CA ASP A 90 -4.97 -6.72 5.27
C ASP A 90 -4.68 -6.32 6.71
N VAL A 91 -3.80 -5.36 6.90
CA VAL A 91 -3.35 -4.95 8.22
C VAL A 91 -4.13 -3.72 8.68
N HIS A 92 -4.96 -3.92 9.69
CA HIS A 92 -5.77 -2.87 10.30
C HIS A 92 -5.04 -2.22 11.47
N GLY A 93 -5.54 -1.06 11.90
CA GLY A 93 -5.13 -0.43 13.15
C GLY A 93 -3.76 0.25 13.12
N LEU A 94 -3.16 0.44 11.94
CA LEU A 94 -1.90 1.14 11.82
C LEU A 94 -2.11 2.66 11.75
N SER A 95 -1.22 3.39 12.40
CA SER A 95 -1.06 4.84 12.22
C SER A 95 0.37 5.04 11.71
N ILE A 96 0.51 5.20 10.41
CA ILE A 96 1.80 5.09 9.74
C ILE A 96 2.47 6.46 9.70
N SER A 97 3.25 6.77 10.74
CA SER A 97 3.95 8.06 10.85
C SER A 97 5.25 8.10 10.06
N ASP A 98 5.87 6.94 9.84
CA ASP A 98 7.09 6.81 9.02
C ASP A 98 6.90 5.72 7.97
N PRO A 99 6.25 6.05 6.84
CA PRO A 99 5.92 5.07 5.82
C PRO A 99 7.12 4.36 5.20
N VAL A 100 8.23 5.07 4.99
CA VAL A 100 9.43 4.45 4.41
C VAL A 100 10.02 3.39 5.35
N ALA A 101 10.11 3.71 6.64
CA ALA A 101 10.64 2.77 7.63
C ALA A 101 9.74 1.54 7.74
N LEU A 102 8.42 1.73 7.73
CA LEU A 102 7.48 0.60 7.82
C LEU A 102 7.52 -0.26 6.55
N GLU A 103 7.58 0.37 5.38
CA GLU A 103 7.71 -0.36 4.11
C GLU A 103 8.95 -1.26 4.13
N ASN A 104 10.09 -0.71 4.54
CA ASN A 104 11.33 -1.46 4.63
C ASN A 104 11.24 -2.59 5.64
N ALA A 105 10.67 -2.33 6.82
CA ALA A 105 10.53 -3.34 7.87
C ALA A 105 9.68 -4.54 7.42
N ILE A 106 8.55 -4.27 6.77
CA ILE A 106 7.66 -5.32 6.29
C ILE A 106 8.32 -6.11 5.15
N ASN A 107 9.00 -5.44 4.23
CA ASN A 107 9.68 -6.10 3.12
C ASN A 107 10.78 -7.06 3.58
N GLN A 108 11.33 -6.90 4.79
CA GLN A 108 12.36 -7.78 5.32
C GLN A 108 11.79 -9.08 5.91
N ILE A 109 10.50 -9.18 6.12
CA ILE A 109 9.89 -10.38 6.70
C ILE A 109 9.91 -11.50 5.67
N PRO A 110 10.50 -12.68 6.01
CA PRO A 110 10.47 -13.82 5.09
C PRO A 110 9.04 -14.20 4.70
N GLY A 111 8.82 -14.38 3.41
CA GLY A 111 7.50 -14.73 2.88
C GLY A 111 6.66 -13.54 2.42
N VAL A 112 7.06 -12.32 2.72
CA VAL A 112 6.44 -11.13 2.15
C VAL A 112 6.91 -10.98 0.70
N VAL A 113 5.96 -10.89 -0.22
CA VAL A 113 6.23 -10.63 -1.63
C VAL A 113 6.28 -9.13 -1.86
N THR A 114 5.24 -8.41 -1.40
CA THR A 114 5.13 -6.96 -1.58
C THR A 114 4.24 -6.40 -0.48
N VAL A 115 4.60 -5.22 0.01
CA VAL A 115 3.74 -4.45 0.90
C VAL A 115 3.08 -3.31 0.12
N GLY A 116 1.82 -3.04 0.45
CA GLY A 116 1.03 -2.01 -0.22
C GLY A 116 1.38 -0.56 0.14
N LEU A 117 2.49 -0.32 0.82
CA LEU A 117 3.04 1.01 1.02
C LEU A 117 3.95 1.37 -0.15
N PHE A 118 3.60 2.45 -0.83
CA PHE A 118 4.41 3.03 -1.92
C PHE A 118 5.00 4.33 -1.40
N ALA A 119 6.01 4.21 -0.55
CA ALA A 119 6.64 5.35 0.14
C ALA A 119 8.08 5.56 -0.32
N ARG A 120 8.87 4.49 -0.46
CA ARG A 120 10.21 4.56 -1.04
C ARG A 120 10.14 5.04 -2.49
N ARG A 121 9.25 4.41 -3.28
CA ARG A 121 8.87 4.88 -4.61
C ARG A 121 7.46 5.46 -4.52
N LYS A 122 7.37 6.73 -4.20
CA LYS A 122 6.10 7.46 -4.10
C LYS A 122 5.67 7.99 -5.47
N ALA A 123 4.47 8.57 -5.54
CA ALA A 123 4.05 9.25 -6.75
C ALA A 123 4.87 10.54 -6.97
N ASP A 124 5.12 10.87 -8.22
CA ASP A 124 5.73 12.15 -8.60
C ASP A 124 4.66 13.23 -8.70
N VAL A 125 3.46 12.83 -9.14
CA VAL A 125 2.31 13.71 -9.30
C VAL A 125 1.09 13.01 -8.74
N LEU A 126 0.31 13.71 -7.95
CA LEU A 126 -0.98 13.26 -7.44
C LEU A 126 -2.07 14.18 -7.98
N ILE A 127 -2.99 13.62 -8.76
CA ILE A 127 -4.13 14.33 -9.31
C ILE A 127 -5.36 13.91 -8.52
N LEU A 128 -6.00 14.89 -7.87
CA LEU A 128 -7.18 14.66 -7.04
C LEU A 128 -8.40 15.26 -7.69
N GLY A 129 -9.46 14.46 -7.85
CA GLY A 129 -10.74 14.89 -8.37
C GLY A 129 -11.78 14.99 -7.27
N GLY A 130 -12.64 15.99 -7.35
CA GLY A 130 -13.71 16.19 -6.39
C GLY A 130 -14.81 17.10 -6.95
N PRO A 131 -15.83 17.42 -6.12
CA PRO A 131 -16.98 18.22 -6.55
C PRO A 131 -16.62 19.60 -7.09
N GLN A 132 -15.48 20.16 -6.64
CA GLN A 132 -15.05 21.50 -7.03
C GLN A 132 -13.98 21.47 -8.13
N GLY A 133 -13.80 20.32 -8.78
CA GLY A 133 -12.86 20.17 -9.89
C GLY A 133 -11.65 19.34 -9.53
N VAL A 134 -10.56 19.58 -10.24
CA VAL A 134 -9.34 18.79 -10.18
C VAL A 134 -8.20 19.66 -9.66
N ARG A 135 -7.42 19.11 -8.71
CA ARG A 135 -6.17 19.75 -8.29
C ARG A 135 -5.01 18.78 -8.37
N GLN A 136 -3.82 19.33 -8.45
CA GLN A 136 -2.61 18.58 -8.68
C GLN A 136 -1.57 18.91 -7.61
N LEU A 137 -0.98 17.87 -7.03
CA LEU A 137 0.11 17.97 -6.08
C LEU A 137 1.35 17.33 -6.72
N ARG A 138 2.51 17.95 -6.51
CA ARG A 138 3.77 17.45 -7.03
C ARG A 138 4.75 17.17 -5.89
N ALA A 139 5.60 16.19 -6.12
CA ALA A 139 6.69 15.89 -5.20
C ALA A 139 7.76 17.01 -5.23
#